data_91ead2d2549cca102334154d15628993
#
_entry.id   91ead2d2549cca102334154d15628993
#
_cell.length_a   1.000
_cell.length_b   1.000
_cell.length_c   1.000
_cell.angle_alpha   90.00
_cell.angle_beta   90.00
_cell.angle_gamma   90.00
#
_symmetry.space_group_name_H-M   'P 1'
#
loop_
_entity.id
_entity.type
_entity.pdbx_description
1 polymer ?
#
loop_
_entity_poly.entity_id
_entity_poly.type
_entity_poly.pdbx_seq_one_letter_code
_entity_poly.pdbx_strand_id
1 'polypeptide(L)'
;MRTMATARQTDAPGSKLGLLSVFVSTLFQLSGVFMLSPLILLMLKKAEVSTTVAGLFAASTWLGIFIMTPFASIVTQKMGRRATMWLSSVMPLIAALGYFTTNNLGVWLALILIAGFADGLRWVLAEAFIAEFAPPGQTGRYIGAFATMIGLTFVIGPTLLAWIGPDSNDAPWVVITLLTTGLACTALIPLLPPDHDTDTARVGLNGLWHAVVSHPVIMLAGFVGGFFELGLASILPLYGLTLGLGASAAALLVSVSGAGSTLVALPAGVLADQFASPALGRRTLMTAFTGLILLATSASLFVAHHSWLVWPMVCIWGAAGGALYTLAMIDIGAREKGLSLVNSTAVLVLTYTLGGLVASGLSGALIEHTLTVGFPALSLTVAAIGLAALLHTKRSADR
;
A
#
# COMPACT_ATOMS: atom_id res chain seq x y z
N MET A 1 0.83 47.44 28.65
CA MET A 1 -0.01 46.28 28.24
C MET A 1 0.88 45.38 27.38
N ARG A 2 1.47 44.36 27.97
CA ARG A 2 2.21 43.28 27.24
C ARG A 2 1.19 42.21 26.87
N THR A 3 0.86 42.12 25.60
CA THR A 3 0.13 41.03 25.01
C THR A 3 0.96 39.75 25.17
N MET A 4 0.57 38.89 26.08
CA MET A 4 1.04 37.49 26.16
C MET A 4 0.54 36.77 24.92
N ALA A 5 1.34 36.73 23.87
CA ALA A 5 1.23 35.71 22.86
C ALA A 5 1.60 34.39 23.54
N THR A 6 0.60 33.56 23.83
CA THR A 6 0.79 32.18 24.23
C THR A 6 1.59 31.51 23.12
N ALA A 7 2.89 31.33 23.33
CA ALA A 7 3.73 30.46 22.52
C ALA A 7 3.06 29.07 22.56
N ARG A 8 2.43 28.66 21.44
CA ARG A 8 2.01 27.28 21.24
C ARG A 8 3.28 26.45 21.36
N GLN A 9 3.32 25.61 22.40
CA GLN A 9 4.36 24.65 22.60
C GLN A 9 4.56 23.88 21.27
N THR A 10 5.74 24.05 20.67
CA THR A 10 6.20 23.15 19.63
C THR A 10 6.50 21.84 20.31
N ASP A 11 5.66 20.83 20.08
CA ASP A 11 5.81 19.53 20.71
C ASP A 11 7.13 18.90 20.23
N ALA A 12 8.03 18.75 21.19
CA ALA A 12 9.36 18.15 21.03
C ALA A 12 9.30 16.65 20.64
N PRO A 13 10.43 16.05 20.22
CA PRO A 13 10.54 14.59 20.04
C PRO A 13 9.98 13.83 21.26
N GLY A 14 9.14 12.81 21.01
CA GLY A 14 8.45 12.06 22.07
C GLY A 14 7.03 12.53 22.37
N SER A 15 6.43 13.36 21.52
CA SER A 15 5.03 13.79 21.66
C SER A 15 4.06 12.62 21.54
N LYS A 16 3.50 12.17 22.65
CA LYS A 16 2.46 11.14 22.68
C LYS A 16 1.21 11.56 21.93
N LEU A 17 0.83 12.85 22.02
CA LEU A 17 -0.31 13.39 21.28
C LEU A 17 -0.05 13.36 19.78
N GLY A 18 1.15 13.75 19.34
CA GLY A 18 1.55 13.71 17.94
C GLY A 18 1.48 12.29 17.37
N LEU A 19 2.08 11.32 18.04
CA LEU A 19 2.01 9.91 17.67
C LEU A 19 0.56 9.43 17.58
N LEU A 20 -0.22 9.60 18.67
CA LEU A 20 -1.61 9.14 18.71
C LEU A 20 -2.46 9.76 17.60
N SER A 21 -2.30 11.07 17.35
CA SER A 21 -3.06 11.79 16.33
C SER A 21 -2.76 11.26 14.93
N VAL A 22 -1.48 10.99 14.60
CA VAL A 22 -1.08 10.42 13.30
C VAL A 22 -1.59 9.00 13.16
N PHE A 23 -1.45 8.15 14.19
CA PHE A 23 -1.98 6.79 14.18
C PHE A 23 -3.49 6.76 13.94
N VAL A 24 -4.25 7.51 14.75
CA VAL A 24 -5.72 7.49 14.70
C VAL A 24 -6.23 8.12 13.40
N SER A 25 -5.66 9.26 12.97
CA SER A 25 -6.08 9.89 11.72
C SER A 25 -5.82 8.97 10.52
N THR A 26 -4.67 8.29 10.49
CA THR A 26 -4.32 7.38 9.41
C THR A 26 -5.14 6.09 9.47
N LEU A 27 -5.41 5.54 10.65
CA LEU A 27 -6.27 4.38 10.83
C LEU A 27 -7.66 4.60 10.22
N PHE A 28 -8.33 5.68 10.57
CA PHE A 28 -9.66 5.98 10.05
C PHE A 28 -9.63 6.31 8.56
N GLN A 29 -8.65 7.10 8.12
CA GLN A 29 -8.51 7.49 6.72
C GLN A 29 -8.30 6.27 5.83
N LEU A 30 -7.32 5.41 6.15
CA LEU A 30 -7.04 4.24 5.34
C LEU A 30 -8.14 3.17 5.44
N SER A 31 -8.77 3.01 6.61
CA SER A 31 -9.94 2.12 6.72
C SER A 31 -11.07 2.58 5.80
N GLY A 32 -11.30 3.89 5.67
CA GLY A 32 -12.27 4.45 4.72
C GLY A 32 -11.86 4.21 3.26
N VAL A 33 -10.60 4.44 2.91
CA VAL A 33 -10.07 4.22 1.55
C VAL A 33 -10.15 2.73 1.17
N PHE A 34 -9.74 1.82 2.06
CA PHE A 34 -9.79 0.38 1.81
C PHE A 34 -11.20 -0.23 1.88
N MET A 35 -12.16 0.45 2.48
CA MET A 35 -13.58 0.12 2.34
C MET A 35 -14.14 0.62 1.00
N LEU A 36 -13.75 1.83 0.59
CA LEU A 36 -14.21 2.47 -0.65
C LEU A 36 -13.72 1.74 -1.89
N SER A 37 -12.47 1.27 -1.92
CA SER A 37 -11.86 0.62 -3.08
C SER A 37 -12.66 -0.60 -3.58
N PRO A 38 -12.96 -1.64 -2.79
CA PRO A 38 -13.82 -2.74 -3.23
C PRO A 38 -15.26 -2.30 -3.51
N LEU A 39 -15.78 -1.31 -2.77
CA LEU A 39 -17.13 -0.78 -3.00
C LEU A 39 -17.25 -0.18 -4.42
N ILE A 40 -16.29 0.64 -4.85
CA ILE A 40 -16.26 1.21 -6.22
C ILE A 40 -16.24 0.12 -7.28
N LEU A 41 -15.41 -0.91 -7.11
CA LEU A 41 -15.34 -2.03 -8.06
C LEU A 41 -16.68 -2.77 -8.18
N LEU A 42 -17.34 -3.00 -7.05
CA LEU A 42 -18.66 -3.63 -7.03
C LEU A 42 -19.74 -2.74 -7.64
N MET A 43 -19.68 -1.41 -7.40
CA MET A 43 -20.57 -0.44 -8.05
C MET A 43 -20.35 -0.41 -9.58
N LEU A 44 -19.09 -0.41 -10.06
CA LEU A 44 -18.77 -0.48 -11.48
C LEU A 44 -19.32 -1.77 -12.10
N LYS A 45 -19.18 -2.90 -11.41
CA LYS A 45 -19.71 -4.19 -11.86
C LYS A 45 -21.24 -4.18 -11.93
N LYS A 46 -21.91 -3.59 -10.95
CA LYS A 46 -23.37 -3.43 -10.94
C LYS A 46 -23.87 -2.51 -12.05
N ALA A 47 -23.07 -1.51 -12.44
CA ALA A 47 -23.33 -0.63 -13.57
C ALA A 47 -22.95 -1.27 -14.92
N GLU A 48 -22.67 -2.58 -14.97
CA GLU A 48 -22.29 -3.35 -16.15
C GLU A 48 -21.02 -2.85 -16.84
N VAL A 49 -20.18 -2.10 -16.12
CA VAL A 49 -18.87 -1.65 -16.61
C VAL A 49 -17.96 -2.87 -16.77
N SER A 50 -17.22 -2.91 -17.88
CA SER A 50 -16.33 -4.03 -18.18
C SER A 50 -15.24 -4.20 -17.10
N THR A 51 -14.80 -5.43 -16.90
CA THR A 51 -13.76 -5.76 -15.89
C THR A 51 -12.42 -5.11 -16.26
N THR A 52 -12.16 -4.92 -17.56
CA THR A 52 -11.00 -4.17 -18.05
C THR A 52 -11.02 -2.72 -17.55
N VAL A 53 -12.14 -2.03 -17.73
CA VAL A 53 -12.28 -0.64 -17.26
C VAL A 53 -12.21 -0.58 -15.74
N ALA A 54 -12.85 -1.50 -15.02
CA ALA A 54 -12.74 -1.56 -13.55
C ALA A 54 -11.29 -1.80 -13.07
N GLY A 55 -10.52 -2.62 -13.79
CA GLY A 55 -9.08 -2.81 -13.54
C GLY A 55 -8.27 -1.53 -13.78
N LEU A 56 -8.61 -0.74 -14.80
CA LEU A 56 -7.99 0.58 -15.01
C LEU A 56 -8.33 1.57 -13.89
N PHE A 57 -9.54 1.52 -13.34
CA PHE A 57 -9.89 2.30 -12.15
C PHE A 57 -9.02 1.90 -10.96
N ALA A 58 -8.89 0.61 -10.66
CA ALA A 58 -8.00 0.14 -9.60
C ALA A 58 -6.54 0.55 -9.83
N ALA A 59 -6.05 0.44 -11.08
CA ALA A 59 -4.71 0.86 -11.48
C ALA A 59 -4.48 2.37 -11.31
N SER A 60 -5.51 3.20 -11.51
CA SER A 60 -5.40 4.66 -11.40
C SER A 60 -5.08 5.13 -9.98
N THR A 61 -5.52 4.40 -8.95
CA THR A 61 -5.09 4.68 -7.55
C THR A 61 -3.58 4.55 -7.43
N TRP A 62 -3.01 3.43 -7.90
CA TRP A 62 -1.57 3.17 -7.84
C TRP A 62 -0.77 4.11 -8.73
N LEU A 63 -1.33 4.49 -9.88
CA LEU A 63 -0.74 5.52 -10.75
C LEU A 63 -0.67 6.86 -10.04
N GLY A 64 -1.71 7.26 -9.32
CA GLY A 64 -1.72 8.47 -8.52
C GLY A 64 -0.63 8.47 -7.44
N ILE A 65 -0.53 7.39 -6.67
CA ILE A 65 0.51 7.21 -5.65
C ILE A 65 1.90 7.23 -6.30
N PHE A 66 2.10 6.49 -7.40
CA PHE A 66 3.37 6.41 -8.12
C PHE A 66 3.84 7.78 -8.61
N ILE A 67 2.95 8.57 -9.21
CA ILE A 67 3.28 9.92 -9.70
C ILE A 67 3.58 10.86 -8.54
N MET A 68 2.79 10.83 -7.46
CA MET A 68 2.89 11.81 -6.38
C MET A 68 4.07 11.57 -5.44
N THR A 69 4.46 10.32 -5.21
CA THR A 69 5.53 9.96 -4.27
C THR A 69 6.84 10.74 -4.48
N PRO A 70 7.39 10.87 -5.72
CA PRO A 70 8.60 11.67 -5.97
C PRO A 70 8.42 13.17 -5.71
N PHE A 71 7.18 13.67 -5.81
CA PHE A 71 6.87 15.10 -5.65
C PHE A 71 6.40 15.46 -4.23
N ALA A 72 6.23 14.48 -3.35
CA ALA A 72 5.71 14.71 -2.01
C ALA A 72 6.54 15.72 -1.21
N SER A 73 7.86 15.66 -1.31
CA SER A 73 8.77 16.63 -0.68
C SER A 73 8.58 18.05 -1.23
N ILE A 74 8.45 18.20 -2.55
CA ILE A 74 8.25 19.51 -3.21
C ILE A 74 6.92 20.14 -2.79
N VAL A 75 5.85 19.32 -2.77
CA VAL A 75 4.52 19.78 -2.32
C VAL A 75 4.58 20.20 -0.86
N THR A 76 5.23 19.39 -0.03
CA THR A 76 5.39 19.67 1.41
C THR A 76 6.19 20.93 1.69
N GLN A 77 7.25 21.18 0.93
CA GLN A 77 8.04 22.43 1.05
C GLN A 77 7.24 23.66 0.65
N LYS A 78 6.47 23.59 -0.44
CA LYS A 78 5.67 24.72 -0.94
C LYS A 78 4.46 25.04 -0.09
N MET A 79 3.73 24.03 0.39
CA MET A 79 2.47 24.20 1.13
C MET A 79 2.67 24.14 2.65
N GLY A 80 3.77 23.57 3.12
CA GLY A 80 4.00 23.24 4.51
C GLY A 80 3.38 21.88 4.90
N ARG A 81 4.01 21.20 5.85
CA ARG A 81 3.65 19.84 6.30
C ARG A 81 2.19 19.70 6.72
N ARG A 82 1.69 20.68 7.48
CA ARG A 82 0.30 20.65 7.97
C ARG A 82 -0.71 20.77 6.84
N ALA A 83 -0.53 21.72 5.91
CA ALA A 83 -1.44 21.90 4.78
C ALA A 83 -1.44 20.68 3.86
N THR A 84 -0.27 20.05 3.64
CA THR A 84 -0.15 18.83 2.85
C THR A 84 -0.86 17.65 3.52
N MET A 85 -0.77 17.53 4.85
CA MET A 85 -1.48 16.49 5.60
C MET A 85 -3.01 16.71 5.57
N TRP A 86 -3.48 17.95 5.66
CA TRP A 86 -4.89 18.29 5.44
C TRP A 86 -5.34 17.94 4.02
N LEU A 87 -4.55 18.30 3.01
CA LEU A 87 -4.84 18.00 1.62
C LEU A 87 -5.00 16.50 1.40
N SER A 88 -4.08 15.69 1.99
CA SER A 88 -4.15 14.23 1.92
C SER A 88 -5.38 13.62 2.61
N SER A 89 -6.03 14.35 3.50
CA SER A 89 -7.25 13.90 4.19
C SER A 89 -8.53 14.38 3.48
N VAL A 90 -8.52 15.58 2.95
CA VAL A 90 -9.69 16.21 2.30
C VAL A 90 -9.96 15.60 0.92
N MET A 91 -8.92 15.33 0.14
CA MET A 91 -9.08 14.81 -1.22
C MET A 91 -9.82 13.45 -1.29
N PRO A 92 -9.49 12.43 -0.48
CA PRO A 92 -10.24 11.17 -0.49
C PRO A 92 -11.71 11.35 -0.07
N LEU A 93 -11.98 12.27 0.85
CA LEU A 93 -13.37 12.59 1.23
C LEU A 93 -14.14 13.24 0.08
N ILE A 94 -13.53 14.20 -0.63
CA ILE A 94 -14.13 14.82 -1.83
C ILE A 94 -14.37 13.75 -2.91
N ALA A 95 -13.40 12.86 -3.12
CA ALA A 95 -13.54 11.77 -4.07
C ALA A 95 -14.71 10.84 -3.69
N ALA A 96 -14.82 10.45 -2.42
CA ALA A 96 -15.93 9.63 -1.94
C ALA A 96 -17.29 10.30 -2.17
N LEU A 97 -17.42 11.57 -1.82
CA LEU A 97 -18.65 12.35 -2.07
C LEU A 97 -18.97 12.42 -3.57
N GLY A 98 -17.95 12.60 -4.42
CA GLY A 98 -18.13 12.63 -5.86
C GLY A 98 -18.64 11.28 -6.43
N TYR A 99 -18.13 10.14 -5.95
CA TYR A 99 -18.61 8.83 -6.39
C TYR A 99 -20.08 8.58 -6.05
N PHE A 100 -20.54 9.10 -4.92
CA PHE A 100 -21.92 8.90 -4.47
C PHE A 100 -22.92 9.95 -5.01
N THR A 101 -22.42 10.99 -5.70
CA THR A 101 -23.27 12.08 -6.24
C THR A 101 -23.33 12.11 -7.76
N THR A 102 -22.48 11.37 -8.47
CA THR A 102 -22.45 11.35 -9.94
C THR A 102 -22.24 9.94 -10.47
N ASN A 103 -22.82 9.65 -11.62
CA ASN A 103 -22.60 8.38 -12.34
C ASN A 103 -21.66 8.54 -13.56
N ASN A 104 -20.97 9.66 -13.69
CA ASN A 104 -20.06 9.91 -14.79
C ASN A 104 -18.72 9.23 -14.56
N LEU A 105 -18.42 8.20 -15.37
CA LEU A 105 -17.19 7.42 -15.26
C LEU A 105 -15.91 8.26 -15.46
N GLY A 106 -15.95 9.29 -16.31
CA GLY A 106 -14.82 10.20 -16.53
C GLY A 106 -14.51 11.01 -15.26
N VAL A 107 -15.56 11.47 -14.56
CA VAL A 107 -15.42 12.13 -13.26
C VAL A 107 -14.88 11.16 -12.22
N TRP A 108 -15.39 9.94 -12.17
CA TRP A 108 -14.90 8.90 -11.27
C TRP A 108 -13.41 8.62 -11.48
N LEU A 109 -12.95 8.50 -12.74
CA LEU A 109 -11.54 8.28 -13.07
C LEU A 109 -10.65 9.44 -12.58
N ALA A 110 -11.09 10.68 -12.75
CA ALA A 110 -10.36 11.85 -12.22
C ALA A 110 -10.31 11.82 -10.68
N LEU A 111 -11.42 11.48 -10.03
CA LEU A 111 -11.50 11.43 -8.57
C LEU A 111 -10.60 10.35 -7.98
N ILE A 112 -10.52 9.16 -8.60
CA ILE A 112 -9.68 8.08 -8.09
C ILE A 112 -8.18 8.41 -8.26
N LEU A 113 -7.81 9.07 -9.34
CA LEU A 113 -6.45 9.54 -9.55
C LEU A 113 -6.06 10.60 -8.53
N ILE A 114 -6.95 11.56 -8.24
CA ILE A 114 -6.76 12.60 -7.22
C ILE A 114 -6.66 11.98 -5.82
N ALA A 115 -7.51 10.99 -5.51
CA ALA A 115 -7.41 10.25 -4.26
C ALA A 115 -6.05 9.52 -4.15
N GLY A 116 -5.59 8.89 -5.24
CA GLY A 116 -4.26 8.27 -5.30
C GLY A 116 -3.13 9.27 -5.05
N PHE A 117 -3.20 10.50 -5.58
CA PHE A 117 -2.25 11.56 -5.25
C PHE A 117 -2.23 11.86 -3.75
N ALA A 118 -3.41 11.96 -3.14
CA ALA A 118 -3.55 12.22 -1.72
C ALA A 118 -2.97 11.08 -0.87
N ASP A 119 -3.21 9.83 -1.27
CA ASP A 119 -2.69 8.65 -0.57
C ASP A 119 -1.16 8.59 -0.65
N GLY A 120 -0.56 8.95 -1.79
CA GLY A 120 0.90 9.09 -1.94
C GLY A 120 1.50 10.16 -1.02
N LEU A 121 0.86 11.32 -0.90
CA LEU A 121 1.25 12.36 0.05
C LEU A 121 1.15 11.88 1.49
N ARG A 122 0.03 11.24 1.84
CA ARG A 122 -0.19 10.71 3.20
C ARG A 122 0.85 9.66 3.57
N TRP A 123 1.17 8.75 2.66
CA TRP A 123 2.17 7.72 2.89
C TRP A 123 3.49 8.33 3.37
N VAL A 124 4.06 9.22 2.56
CA VAL A 124 5.34 9.86 2.88
C VAL A 124 5.28 10.71 4.15
N LEU A 125 4.21 11.52 4.32
CA LEU A 125 4.12 12.43 5.47
C LEU A 125 3.85 11.69 6.79
N ALA A 126 2.98 10.68 6.78
CA ALA A 126 2.65 9.96 7.99
C ALA A 126 3.87 9.23 8.56
N GLU A 127 4.67 8.57 7.69
CA GLU A 127 5.93 7.93 8.10
C GLU A 127 6.93 8.95 8.67
N ALA A 128 7.08 10.11 8.02
CA ALA A 128 7.93 11.19 8.51
C ALA A 128 7.47 11.70 9.89
N PHE A 129 6.18 11.94 10.09
CA PHE A 129 5.64 12.37 11.38
C PHE A 129 5.83 11.32 12.47
N ILE A 130 5.64 10.04 12.17
CA ILE A 130 5.90 8.96 13.14
C ILE A 130 7.38 8.95 13.54
N ALA A 131 8.29 9.10 12.58
CA ALA A 131 9.72 9.13 12.86
C ALA A 131 10.12 10.31 13.75
N GLU A 132 9.52 11.49 13.55
CA GLU A 132 9.81 12.70 14.33
C GLU A 132 9.17 12.73 15.70
N PHE A 133 7.93 12.24 15.83
CA PHE A 133 7.25 12.18 17.13
C PHE A 133 7.71 10.99 17.99
N ALA A 134 8.41 10.01 17.41
CA ALA A 134 8.91 8.88 18.18
C ALA A 134 9.94 9.31 19.25
N PRO A 135 9.92 8.71 20.44
CA PRO A 135 10.96 8.93 21.44
C PRO A 135 12.35 8.55 20.89
N PRO A 136 13.41 9.28 21.28
CA PRO A 136 14.77 8.95 20.87
C PRO A 136 15.13 7.48 21.16
N GLY A 137 15.68 6.80 20.15
CA GLY A 137 16.07 5.39 20.25
C GLY A 137 14.92 4.38 20.09
N GLN A 138 13.66 4.83 19.88
CA GLN A 138 12.50 3.96 19.71
C GLN A 138 11.82 4.11 18.34
N THR A 139 12.40 4.89 17.43
CA THR A 139 11.82 5.18 16.12
C THR A 139 11.45 3.90 15.36
N GLY A 140 12.32 2.90 15.31
CA GLY A 140 12.04 1.62 14.64
C GLY A 140 10.81 0.90 15.20
N ARG A 141 10.62 0.92 16.52
CA ARG A 141 9.44 0.32 17.20
C ARG A 141 8.14 1.00 16.77
N TYR A 142 8.14 2.34 16.71
CA TYR A 142 6.94 3.09 16.32
C TYR A 142 6.64 2.99 14.83
N ILE A 143 7.66 2.97 13.98
CA ILE A 143 7.49 2.71 12.54
C ILE A 143 6.94 1.29 12.32
N GLY A 144 7.47 0.29 13.00
CA GLY A 144 6.95 -1.09 12.92
C GLY A 144 5.50 -1.21 13.39
N ALA A 145 5.14 -0.56 14.52
CA ALA A 145 3.76 -0.52 15.00
C ALA A 145 2.84 0.19 14.01
N PHE A 146 3.31 1.27 13.37
CA PHE A 146 2.57 2.01 12.36
C PHE A 146 2.33 1.15 11.10
N ALA A 147 3.34 0.44 10.62
CA ALA A 147 3.20 -0.49 9.50
C ALA A 147 2.20 -1.61 9.80
N THR A 148 2.23 -2.17 11.02
CA THR A 148 1.23 -3.16 11.47
C THR A 148 -0.18 -2.57 11.49
N MET A 149 -0.35 -1.34 11.95
CA MET A 149 -1.64 -0.63 11.94
C MET A 149 -2.13 -0.42 10.50
N ILE A 150 -1.25 -0.04 9.56
CA ILE A 150 -1.60 0.07 8.14
C ILE A 150 -2.12 -1.29 7.62
N GLY A 151 -1.40 -2.39 7.90
CA GLY A 151 -1.86 -3.73 7.56
C GLY A 151 -3.26 -4.05 8.09
N LEU A 152 -3.57 -3.66 9.34
CA LEU A 152 -4.90 -3.83 9.91
C LEU A 152 -5.99 -3.07 9.15
N THR A 153 -5.69 -1.93 8.53
CA THR A 153 -6.70 -1.18 7.74
C THR A 153 -7.14 -1.93 6.49
N PHE A 154 -6.26 -2.75 5.88
CA PHE A 154 -6.63 -3.67 4.80
C PHE A 154 -7.60 -4.77 5.25
N VAL A 155 -7.61 -5.09 6.54
CA VAL A 155 -8.58 -6.04 7.12
C VAL A 155 -9.88 -5.31 7.49
N ILE A 156 -9.77 -4.19 8.19
CA ILE A 156 -10.92 -3.47 8.75
C ILE A 156 -11.85 -2.96 7.66
N GLY A 157 -11.33 -2.24 6.66
CA GLY A 157 -12.15 -1.61 5.61
C GLY A 157 -13.04 -2.60 4.86
N PRO A 158 -12.47 -3.62 4.18
CA PRO A 158 -13.27 -4.58 3.43
C PRO A 158 -14.15 -5.48 4.32
N THR A 159 -13.74 -5.76 5.57
CA THR A 159 -14.57 -6.51 6.53
C THR A 159 -15.82 -5.70 6.92
N LEU A 160 -15.67 -4.40 7.17
CA LEU A 160 -16.82 -3.52 7.42
C LEU A 160 -17.76 -3.50 6.23
N LEU A 161 -17.23 -3.40 5.00
CA LEU A 161 -18.05 -3.45 3.79
C LEU A 161 -18.81 -4.79 3.67
N ALA A 162 -18.13 -5.90 3.92
CA ALA A 162 -18.74 -7.22 3.86
C ALA A 162 -19.84 -7.40 4.91
N TRP A 163 -19.65 -6.85 6.11
CA TRP A 163 -20.60 -6.92 7.22
C TRP A 163 -21.85 -6.07 6.99
N ILE A 164 -21.67 -4.83 6.50
CA ILE A 164 -22.77 -3.91 6.20
C ILE A 164 -23.53 -4.37 4.95
N GLY A 165 -22.83 -4.99 4.02
CA GLY A 165 -23.30 -5.37 2.70
C GLY A 165 -22.99 -4.30 1.65
N PRO A 166 -22.35 -4.68 0.54
CA PRO A 166 -21.97 -3.73 -0.52
C PRO A 166 -23.16 -3.06 -1.21
N ASP A 167 -24.33 -3.69 -1.18
CA ASP A 167 -25.58 -3.17 -1.74
C ASP A 167 -26.40 -2.32 -0.75
N SER A 168 -25.92 -2.20 0.49
CA SER A 168 -26.58 -1.40 1.51
C SER A 168 -26.44 0.09 1.22
N ASN A 169 -27.53 0.83 1.42
CA ASN A 169 -27.52 2.31 1.39
C ASN A 169 -26.65 2.92 2.50
N ASP A 170 -26.27 2.15 3.51
CA ASP A 170 -25.43 2.61 4.62
C ASP A 170 -23.94 2.55 4.28
N ALA A 171 -23.51 1.72 3.33
CA ALA A 171 -22.09 1.57 2.98
C ALA A 171 -21.41 2.90 2.59
N PRO A 172 -22.00 3.77 1.73
CA PRO A 172 -21.46 5.09 1.45
C PRO A 172 -21.29 5.97 2.69
N TRP A 173 -22.29 5.95 3.59
CA TRP A 173 -22.26 6.78 4.81
C TRP A 173 -21.18 6.34 5.79
N VAL A 174 -20.91 5.04 5.89
CA VAL A 174 -19.83 4.52 6.73
C VAL A 174 -18.48 4.94 6.16
N VAL A 175 -18.26 4.88 4.84
CA VAL A 175 -17.05 5.39 4.19
C VAL A 175 -16.86 6.89 4.50
N ILE A 176 -17.90 7.71 4.30
CA ILE A 176 -17.86 9.15 4.57
C ILE A 176 -17.55 9.40 6.05
N THR A 177 -18.15 8.63 6.96
CA THR A 177 -17.91 8.77 8.40
C THR A 177 -16.47 8.45 8.76
N LEU A 178 -15.89 7.36 8.22
CA LEU A 178 -14.50 6.99 8.45
C LEU A 178 -13.56 8.09 7.93
N LEU A 179 -13.75 8.56 6.70
CA LEU A 179 -12.91 9.61 6.10
C LEU A 179 -13.04 10.95 6.85
N THR A 180 -14.25 11.32 7.26
CA THR A 180 -14.51 12.55 8.04
C THR A 180 -13.86 12.45 9.42
N THR A 181 -13.95 11.30 10.07
CA THR A 181 -13.29 11.06 11.37
C THR A 181 -11.77 11.14 11.22
N GLY A 182 -11.19 10.53 10.18
CA GLY A 182 -9.77 10.64 9.87
C GLY A 182 -9.33 12.08 9.60
N LEU A 183 -10.14 12.85 8.86
CA LEU A 183 -9.93 14.28 8.63
C LEU A 183 -10.00 15.08 9.95
N ALA A 184 -11.00 14.85 10.79
CA ALA A 184 -11.13 15.51 12.09
C ALA A 184 -9.93 15.22 13.00
N CYS A 185 -9.46 13.96 13.04
CA CYS A 185 -8.27 13.57 13.80
C CYS A 185 -6.99 14.20 13.25
N THR A 186 -6.93 14.52 11.95
CA THR A 186 -5.80 15.26 11.35
C THR A 186 -5.66 16.67 11.97
N ALA A 187 -6.76 17.28 12.43
CA ALA A 187 -6.72 18.57 13.12
C ALA A 187 -5.95 18.53 14.44
N LEU A 188 -5.86 17.35 15.07
CA LEU A 188 -5.19 17.14 16.36
C LEU A 188 -3.67 16.97 16.21
N ILE A 189 -3.15 16.81 14.99
CA ILE A 189 -1.71 16.67 14.74
C ILE A 189 -1.02 17.99 15.11
N PRO A 190 -0.03 17.96 16.05
CA PRO A 190 0.69 19.14 16.47
C PRO A 190 1.46 19.81 15.33
N LEU A 191 1.73 21.09 15.48
CA LEU A 191 2.60 21.83 14.57
C LEU A 191 4.05 21.40 14.76
N LEU A 192 4.67 20.90 13.72
CA LEU A 192 6.11 20.70 13.67
C LEU A 192 6.79 21.99 13.21
N PRO A 193 8.01 22.28 13.71
CA PRO A 193 8.82 23.36 13.19
C PRO A 193 9.00 23.24 11.68
N PRO A 194 9.18 24.37 10.95
CA PRO A 194 9.55 24.32 9.54
C PRO A 194 10.84 23.52 9.38
N ASP A 195 10.88 22.65 8.39
CA ASP A 195 12.07 21.88 8.05
C ASP A 195 13.12 22.86 7.49
N HIS A 196 14.25 23.01 8.18
CA HIS A 196 15.38 23.80 7.71
C HIS A 196 16.39 22.96 6.93
N ASP A 197 16.11 21.68 6.71
CA ASP A 197 16.99 20.79 5.94
C ASP A 197 16.91 21.13 4.45
N THR A 198 17.80 22.00 4.03
CA THR A 198 17.97 22.45 2.63
C THR A 198 18.66 21.40 1.74
N ASP A 199 18.92 20.21 2.23
CA ASP A 199 19.63 19.14 1.49
C ASP A 199 18.74 18.36 0.49
N THR A 200 17.49 18.81 0.29
CA THR A 200 16.57 18.27 -0.72
C THR A 200 17.03 18.48 -2.17
N ALA A 201 18.01 19.32 -2.40
CA ALA A 201 18.61 19.53 -3.74
C ALA A 201 19.33 18.28 -4.30
N ARG A 202 19.55 17.25 -3.49
CA ARG A 202 20.25 16.02 -3.88
C ARG A 202 19.36 14.82 -4.17
N VAL A 203 18.04 14.90 -3.91
CA VAL A 203 17.06 13.88 -4.31
C VAL A 203 16.66 14.13 -5.78
N GLY A 204 17.64 14.01 -6.69
CA GLY A 204 17.39 14.15 -8.12
C GLY A 204 17.13 12.77 -8.77
N LEU A 205 16.58 12.78 -9.99
CA LEU A 205 16.36 11.58 -10.81
C LEU A 205 17.61 10.70 -10.92
N ASN A 206 18.81 11.30 -10.88
CA ASN A 206 20.09 10.57 -10.89
C ASN A 206 20.29 9.73 -9.61
N GLY A 207 19.89 10.23 -8.45
CA GLY A 207 19.96 9.46 -7.19
C GLY A 207 19.01 8.27 -7.20
N LEU A 208 17.80 8.44 -7.72
CA LEU A 208 16.82 7.37 -7.89
C LEU A 208 17.32 6.32 -8.89
N TRP A 209 17.87 6.74 -10.02
CA TRP A 209 18.45 5.83 -11.01
C TRP A 209 19.61 5.01 -10.44
N HIS A 210 20.49 5.66 -9.69
CA HIS A 210 21.59 4.98 -9.02
C HIS A 210 21.08 3.92 -8.03
N ALA A 211 20.03 4.20 -7.27
CA ALA A 211 19.41 3.25 -6.34
C ALA A 211 18.84 2.02 -7.06
N VAL A 212 18.16 2.21 -8.21
CA VAL A 212 17.65 1.11 -9.04
C VAL A 212 18.80 0.20 -9.50
N VAL A 213 19.88 0.79 -10.02
CA VAL A 213 21.01 0.02 -10.57
C VAL A 213 21.81 -0.66 -9.46
N SER A 214 21.93 -0.03 -8.28
CA SER A 214 22.70 -0.59 -7.16
C SER A 214 22.00 -1.76 -6.46
N HIS A 215 20.64 -1.80 -6.49
CA HIS A 215 19.85 -2.79 -5.76
C HIS A 215 18.79 -3.49 -6.61
N PRO A 216 19.14 -4.06 -7.78
CA PRO A 216 18.14 -4.60 -8.72
C PRO A 216 17.30 -5.73 -8.13
N VAL A 217 17.89 -6.54 -7.24
CA VAL A 217 17.20 -7.66 -6.57
C VAL A 217 16.15 -7.17 -5.61
N ILE A 218 16.47 -6.12 -4.84
CA ILE A 218 15.55 -5.51 -3.87
C ILE A 218 14.40 -4.86 -4.61
N MET A 219 14.69 -4.17 -5.71
CA MET A 219 13.68 -3.53 -6.55
C MET A 219 12.75 -4.54 -7.20
N LEU A 220 13.31 -5.69 -7.64
CA LEU A 220 12.50 -6.78 -8.17
C LEU A 220 11.61 -7.40 -7.08
N ALA A 221 12.14 -7.62 -5.87
CA ALA A 221 11.35 -8.10 -4.73
C ALA A 221 10.22 -7.11 -4.38
N GLY A 222 10.51 -5.81 -4.43
CA GLY A 222 9.50 -4.76 -4.28
C GLY A 222 8.41 -4.85 -5.34
N PHE A 223 8.76 -4.98 -6.62
CA PHE A 223 7.80 -5.13 -7.71
C PHE A 223 6.91 -6.38 -7.53
N VAL A 224 7.52 -7.55 -7.26
CA VAL A 224 6.76 -8.79 -7.03
C VAL A 224 5.87 -8.66 -5.79
N GLY A 225 6.38 -8.10 -4.70
CA GLY A 225 5.59 -7.84 -3.49
C GLY A 225 4.38 -6.97 -3.79
N GLY A 226 4.58 -5.84 -4.45
CA GLY A 226 3.51 -4.92 -4.83
C GLY A 226 2.50 -5.52 -5.81
N PHE A 227 2.96 -6.35 -6.75
CA PHE A 227 2.08 -7.06 -7.67
C PHE A 227 1.10 -7.96 -6.89
N PHE A 228 1.59 -8.81 -5.98
CA PHE A 228 0.78 -9.79 -5.30
C PHE A 228 0.01 -9.24 -4.09
N GLU A 229 0.57 -8.32 -3.34
CA GLU A 229 -0.07 -7.76 -2.15
C GLU A 229 -1.02 -6.62 -2.51
N LEU A 230 -0.55 -5.58 -3.22
CA LEU A 230 -1.37 -4.40 -3.51
C LEU A 230 -2.25 -4.59 -4.74
N GLY A 231 -1.63 -4.97 -5.85
CA GLY A 231 -2.27 -4.97 -7.15
C GLY A 231 -3.34 -6.04 -7.27
N LEU A 232 -3.03 -7.27 -6.91
CA LEU A 232 -4.03 -8.34 -6.92
C LEU A 232 -5.10 -8.08 -5.86
N ALA A 233 -4.75 -7.61 -4.65
CA ALA A 233 -5.75 -7.24 -3.64
C ALA A 233 -6.77 -6.23 -4.18
N SER A 234 -6.33 -5.28 -5.01
CA SER A 234 -7.20 -4.28 -5.62
C SER A 234 -8.20 -4.84 -6.63
N ILE A 235 -7.96 -6.02 -7.22
CA ILE A 235 -8.84 -6.64 -8.21
C ILE A 235 -9.57 -7.88 -7.65
N LEU A 236 -9.21 -8.35 -6.46
CA LEU A 236 -9.79 -9.54 -5.84
C LEU A 236 -11.32 -9.55 -5.77
N PRO A 237 -12.02 -8.44 -5.48
CA PRO A 237 -13.48 -8.45 -5.47
C PRO A 237 -14.07 -8.89 -6.81
N LEU A 238 -13.54 -8.39 -7.93
CA LEU A 238 -14.00 -8.79 -9.27
C LEU A 238 -13.64 -10.24 -9.59
N TYR A 239 -12.44 -10.67 -9.23
CA TYR A 239 -12.05 -12.07 -9.37
C TYR A 239 -12.94 -13.01 -8.56
N GLY A 240 -13.26 -12.65 -7.32
CA GLY A 240 -14.19 -13.41 -6.48
C GLY A 240 -15.58 -13.56 -7.09
N LEU A 241 -16.12 -12.50 -7.68
CA LEU A 241 -17.41 -12.55 -8.38
C LEU A 241 -17.38 -13.50 -9.57
N THR A 242 -16.30 -13.58 -10.33
CA THR A 242 -16.17 -14.51 -11.45
C THR A 242 -16.08 -15.98 -11.01
N LEU A 243 -15.70 -16.23 -9.76
CA LEU A 243 -15.72 -17.55 -9.13
C LEU A 243 -17.08 -17.90 -8.51
N GLY A 244 -18.08 -17.04 -8.68
CA GLY A 244 -19.42 -17.25 -8.13
C GLY A 244 -19.57 -16.86 -6.65
N LEU A 245 -18.62 -16.17 -6.06
CA LEU A 245 -18.76 -15.66 -4.70
C LEU A 245 -19.77 -14.49 -4.67
N GLY A 246 -20.56 -14.42 -3.59
CA GLY A 246 -21.38 -13.24 -3.35
C GLY A 246 -20.53 -11.99 -3.08
N ALA A 247 -21.09 -10.80 -3.28
CA ALA A 247 -20.37 -9.52 -3.19
C ALA A 247 -19.65 -9.33 -1.85
N SER A 248 -20.29 -9.69 -0.73
CA SER A 248 -19.65 -9.62 0.60
C SER A 248 -18.45 -10.55 0.73
N ALA A 249 -18.57 -11.80 0.26
CA ALA A 249 -17.47 -12.76 0.27
C ALA A 249 -16.33 -12.32 -0.66
N ALA A 250 -16.65 -11.75 -1.82
CA ALA A 250 -15.68 -11.20 -2.75
C ALA A 250 -14.88 -10.03 -2.12
N ALA A 251 -15.57 -9.15 -1.39
CA ALA A 251 -14.90 -8.07 -0.64
C ALA A 251 -13.99 -8.61 0.48
N LEU A 252 -14.39 -9.69 1.17
CA LEU A 252 -13.58 -10.33 2.23
C LEU A 252 -12.28 -10.94 1.72
N LEU A 253 -12.13 -11.25 0.43
CA LEU A 253 -10.86 -11.72 -0.12
C LEU A 253 -9.73 -10.69 0.11
N VAL A 254 -10.05 -9.39 0.03
CA VAL A 254 -9.08 -8.32 0.33
C VAL A 254 -8.67 -8.35 1.79
N SER A 255 -9.63 -8.55 2.71
CA SER A 255 -9.34 -8.68 4.15
C SER A 255 -8.45 -9.88 4.46
N VAL A 256 -8.68 -11.02 3.79
CA VAL A 256 -7.87 -12.23 3.97
C VAL A 256 -6.43 -12.01 3.45
N SER A 257 -6.26 -11.32 2.32
CA SER A 257 -4.95 -10.93 1.82
C SER A 257 -4.24 -9.99 2.81
N GLY A 258 -4.92 -8.96 3.30
CA GLY A 258 -4.39 -8.02 4.29
C GLY A 258 -4.04 -8.69 5.62
N ALA A 259 -4.83 -9.64 6.09
CA ALA A 259 -4.53 -10.43 7.27
C ALA A 259 -3.25 -11.26 7.09
N GLY A 260 -3.08 -11.88 5.92
CA GLY A 260 -1.85 -12.59 5.57
C GLY A 260 -0.62 -11.68 5.68
N SER A 261 -0.66 -10.52 5.05
CA SER A 261 0.42 -9.51 5.10
C SER A 261 0.74 -9.09 6.53
N THR A 262 -0.28 -8.70 7.27
CA THR A 262 -0.13 -8.22 8.66
C THR A 262 0.50 -9.27 9.58
N LEU A 263 0.07 -10.52 9.45
CA LEU A 263 0.55 -11.61 10.31
C LEU A 263 1.99 -12.03 10.03
N VAL A 264 2.47 -11.87 8.78
CA VAL A 264 3.80 -12.36 8.36
C VAL A 264 4.87 -11.28 8.43
N ALA A 265 4.53 -10.00 8.36
CA ALA A 265 5.51 -8.91 8.32
C ALA A 265 6.53 -8.97 9.47
N LEU A 266 6.06 -9.06 10.74
CA LEU A 266 6.95 -9.14 11.90
C LEU A 266 7.72 -10.47 11.97
N PRO A 267 7.09 -11.66 11.83
CA PRO A 267 7.81 -12.93 11.79
C PRO A 267 8.89 -13.01 10.71
N ALA A 268 8.65 -12.46 9.52
CA ALA A 268 9.63 -12.46 8.43
C ALA A 268 10.92 -11.71 8.81
N GLY A 269 10.78 -10.55 9.46
CA GLY A 269 11.93 -9.78 9.97
C GLY A 269 12.71 -10.54 11.03
N VAL A 270 11.99 -11.08 12.04
CA VAL A 270 12.61 -11.86 13.14
C VAL A 270 13.33 -13.10 12.61
N LEU A 271 12.71 -13.82 11.66
CA LEU A 271 13.35 -14.99 11.04
C LEU A 271 14.61 -14.63 10.26
N ALA A 272 14.62 -13.47 9.59
CA ALA A 272 15.80 -13.01 8.86
C ALA A 272 17.02 -12.79 9.77
N ASP A 273 16.79 -12.31 10.99
CA ASP A 273 17.85 -12.03 11.96
C ASP A 273 18.40 -13.30 12.65
N GLN A 274 17.71 -14.44 12.57
CA GLN A 274 18.17 -15.71 13.14
C GLN A 274 19.24 -16.43 12.32
N PHE A 275 19.48 -16.01 11.08
CA PHE A 275 20.54 -16.59 10.25
C PHE A 275 21.91 -16.11 10.71
N ALA A 276 22.92 -16.96 10.61
CA ALA A 276 24.32 -16.63 10.90
C ALA A 276 24.82 -15.41 10.09
N SER A 277 24.31 -15.23 8.88
CA SER A 277 24.45 -14.03 8.08
C SER A 277 23.07 -13.42 7.81
N PRO A 278 22.71 -12.27 8.42
CA PRO A 278 21.40 -11.64 8.21
C PRO A 278 21.13 -11.28 6.74
N ALA A 279 22.16 -10.92 5.96
CA ALA A 279 22.01 -10.64 4.54
C ALA A 279 21.65 -11.90 3.75
N LEU A 280 22.27 -13.05 4.05
CA LEU A 280 21.92 -14.33 3.45
C LEU A 280 20.52 -14.78 3.89
N GLY A 281 20.18 -14.56 5.16
CA GLY A 281 18.85 -14.85 5.70
C GLY A 281 17.75 -14.11 4.96
N ARG A 282 17.89 -12.79 4.77
CA ARG A 282 16.91 -11.96 4.02
C ARG A 282 16.74 -12.47 2.58
N ARG A 283 17.84 -12.74 1.87
CA ARG A 283 17.78 -13.26 0.49
C ARG A 283 17.13 -14.65 0.41
N THR A 284 17.48 -15.53 1.36
CA THR A 284 16.89 -16.88 1.42
C THR A 284 15.38 -16.80 1.67
N LEU A 285 14.94 -15.94 2.58
CA LEU A 285 13.54 -15.74 2.86
C LEU A 285 12.80 -15.08 1.69
N MET A 286 13.37 -14.06 1.02
CA MET A 286 12.77 -13.48 -0.20
C MET A 286 12.58 -14.58 -1.27
N THR A 287 13.56 -15.44 -1.47
CA THR A 287 13.45 -16.56 -2.42
C THR A 287 12.37 -17.56 -2.00
N ALA A 288 12.30 -17.90 -0.71
CA ALA A 288 11.29 -18.80 -0.17
C ALA A 288 9.87 -18.24 -0.29
N PHE A 289 9.68 -16.97 0.05
CA PHE A 289 8.37 -16.31 -0.09
C PHE A 289 7.94 -16.18 -1.55
N THR A 290 8.87 -15.88 -2.47
CA THR A 290 8.56 -15.86 -3.91
C THR A 290 8.24 -17.26 -4.43
N GLY A 291 8.92 -18.30 -3.95
CA GLY A 291 8.58 -19.69 -4.22
C GLY A 291 7.19 -20.06 -3.69
N LEU A 292 6.84 -19.58 -2.51
CA LEU A 292 5.52 -19.77 -1.91
C LEU A 292 4.43 -19.06 -2.70
N ILE A 293 4.70 -17.85 -3.21
CA ILE A 293 3.81 -17.15 -4.16
C ILE A 293 3.57 -18.00 -5.40
N LEU A 294 4.65 -18.53 -6.02
CA LEU A 294 4.52 -19.36 -7.22
C LEU A 294 3.69 -20.62 -6.95
N LEU A 295 3.94 -21.29 -5.82
CA LEU A 295 3.17 -22.46 -5.40
C LEU A 295 1.71 -22.13 -5.17
N ALA A 296 1.41 -21.07 -4.42
CA ALA A 296 0.04 -20.63 -4.17
C ALA A 296 -0.67 -20.21 -5.47
N THR A 297 0.05 -19.51 -6.36
CA THR A 297 -0.51 -19.08 -7.65
C THR A 297 -0.84 -20.27 -8.55
N SER A 298 -0.12 -21.39 -8.44
CA SER A 298 -0.48 -22.60 -9.19
C SER A 298 -1.86 -23.14 -8.82
N ALA A 299 -2.35 -22.87 -7.60
CA ALA A 299 -3.72 -23.21 -7.21
C ALA A 299 -4.78 -22.48 -8.04
N SER A 300 -4.44 -21.31 -8.64
CA SER A 300 -5.37 -20.57 -9.51
C SER A 300 -5.85 -21.37 -10.71
N LEU A 301 -5.08 -22.37 -11.15
CA LEU A 301 -5.46 -23.27 -12.23
C LEU A 301 -6.61 -24.21 -11.85
N PHE A 302 -6.85 -24.42 -10.55
CA PHE A 302 -7.85 -25.33 -10.01
C PHE A 302 -9.02 -24.62 -9.32
N VAL A 303 -8.91 -23.31 -9.07
CA VAL A 303 -9.91 -22.50 -8.34
C VAL A 303 -11.28 -22.53 -9.04
N ALA A 304 -11.30 -22.59 -10.38
CA ALA A 304 -12.56 -22.71 -11.14
C ALA A 304 -13.38 -23.96 -10.77
N HIS A 305 -12.71 -25.05 -10.38
CA HIS A 305 -13.36 -26.30 -9.95
C HIS A 305 -13.51 -26.39 -8.42
N HIS A 306 -12.66 -25.67 -7.67
CA HIS A 306 -12.59 -25.73 -6.22
C HIS A 306 -12.46 -24.29 -5.67
N SER A 307 -13.55 -23.53 -5.70
CA SER A 307 -13.56 -22.10 -5.34
C SER A 307 -13.03 -21.82 -3.91
N TRP A 308 -13.09 -22.76 -2.98
CA TRP A 308 -12.54 -22.61 -1.64
C TRP A 308 -11.02 -22.40 -1.63
N LEU A 309 -10.30 -22.84 -2.67
CA LEU A 309 -8.84 -22.64 -2.79
C LEU A 309 -8.45 -21.17 -2.91
N VAL A 310 -9.38 -20.29 -3.30
CA VAL A 310 -9.10 -18.84 -3.39
C VAL A 310 -8.69 -18.27 -2.04
N TRP A 311 -9.26 -18.74 -0.95
CA TRP A 311 -8.99 -18.19 0.39
C TRP A 311 -7.55 -18.39 0.86
N PRO A 312 -7.00 -19.63 0.93
CA PRO A 312 -5.59 -19.81 1.27
C PRO A 312 -4.65 -19.19 0.23
N MET A 313 -5.01 -19.21 -1.06
CA MET A 313 -4.21 -18.59 -2.12
C MET A 313 -4.01 -17.09 -1.89
N VAL A 314 -5.09 -16.34 -1.67
CA VAL A 314 -4.99 -14.88 -1.47
C VAL A 314 -4.35 -14.53 -0.13
N CYS A 315 -4.54 -15.35 0.91
CA CYS A 315 -3.84 -15.21 2.18
C CYS A 315 -2.33 -15.31 1.99
N ILE A 316 -1.86 -16.29 1.23
CA ILE A 316 -0.44 -16.48 0.92
C ILE A 316 0.09 -15.35 0.04
N TRP A 317 -0.69 -14.85 -0.93
CA TRP A 317 -0.30 -13.71 -1.75
C TRP A 317 -0.03 -12.47 -0.89
N GLY A 318 -0.95 -12.12 0.00
CA GLY A 318 -0.76 -11.00 0.92
C GLY A 318 0.42 -11.23 1.87
N ALA A 319 0.50 -12.40 2.50
CA ALA A 319 1.56 -12.76 3.42
C ALA A 319 2.96 -12.68 2.76
N ALA A 320 3.11 -13.34 1.63
CA ALA A 320 4.42 -13.40 0.97
C ALA A 320 4.78 -12.07 0.27
N GLY A 321 3.78 -11.35 -0.29
CA GLY A 321 3.96 -10.02 -0.87
C GLY A 321 4.43 -9.01 0.16
N GLY A 322 3.76 -8.93 1.31
CA GLY A 322 4.15 -8.04 2.42
C GLY A 322 5.50 -8.42 3.04
N ALA A 323 5.80 -9.72 3.14
CA ALA A 323 7.11 -10.18 3.59
C ALA A 323 8.23 -9.73 2.63
N LEU A 324 8.01 -9.74 1.32
CA LEU A 324 8.99 -9.27 0.33
C LEU A 324 9.30 -7.78 0.52
N TYR A 325 8.28 -6.95 0.71
CA TYR A 325 8.47 -5.53 0.99
C TYR A 325 9.24 -5.31 2.30
N THR A 326 8.81 -5.96 3.37
CA THR A 326 9.43 -5.85 4.69
C THR A 326 10.91 -6.26 4.65
N LEU A 327 11.23 -7.39 4.03
CA LEU A 327 12.61 -7.87 3.91
C LEU A 327 13.46 -6.95 3.04
N ALA A 328 12.90 -6.38 1.96
CA ALA A 328 13.55 -5.40 1.12
C ALA A 328 13.89 -4.12 1.89
N MET A 329 12.94 -3.60 2.69
CA MET A 329 13.16 -2.43 3.57
C MET A 329 14.26 -2.68 4.60
N ILE A 330 14.25 -3.84 5.25
CA ILE A 330 15.28 -4.22 6.23
C ILE A 330 16.66 -4.33 5.54
N ASP A 331 16.74 -4.90 4.32
CA ASP A 331 17.99 -5.04 3.59
C ASP A 331 18.56 -3.67 3.16
N ILE A 332 17.72 -2.75 2.71
CA ILE A 332 18.10 -1.36 2.43
C ILE A 332 18.62 -0.69 3.70
N GLY A 333 17.86 -0.74 4.78
CA GLY A 333 18.23 -0.10 6.05
C GLY A 333 19.52 -0.64 6.69
N ALA A 334 19.86 -1.90 6.40
CA ALA A 334 21.11 -2.51 6.85
C ALA A 334 22.34 -2.07 6.05
N ARG A 335 22.17 -1.63 4.79
CA ARG A 335 23.27 -1.28 3.88
C ARG A 335 23.46 0.21 3.70
N GLU A 336 22.37 0.95 3.76
CA GLU A 336 22.29 2.35 3.38
C GLU A 336 22.09 3.24 4.61
N LYS A 337 22.62 4.47 4.54
CA LYS A 337 22.44 5.49 5.59
C LYS A 337 22.26 6.87 4.93
N GLY A 338 21.65 7.78 5.68
CA GLY A 338 21.47 9.17 5.23
C GLY A 338 20.68 9.26 3.93
N LEU A 339 21.12 10.07 2.99
CA LEU A 339 20.42 10.34 1.74
C LEU A 339 20.31 9.11 0.82
N SER A 340 21.30 8.21 0.84
CA SER A 340 21.25 6.96 0.08
C SER A 340 20.11 6.07 0.55
N LEU A 341 19.89 5.96 1.85
CA LEU A 341 18.75 5.24 2.44
C LEU A 341 17.41 5.83 1.95
N VAL A 342 17.27 7.16 1.97
CA VAL A 342 16.05 7.84 1.51
C VAL A 342 15.78 7.55 0.03
N ASN A 343 16.80 7.64 -0.83
CA ASN A 343 16.66 7.35 -2.25
C ASN A 343 16.27 5.89 -2.51
N SER A 344 16.95 4.94 -1.87
CA SER A 344 16.68 3.51 -2.04
C SER A 344 15.29 3.12 -1.54
N THR A 345 14.85 3.72 -0.43
CA THR A 345 13.47 3.54 0.07
C THR A 345 12.44 4.12 -0.90
N ALA A 346 12.66 5.33 -1.41
CA ALA A 346 11.75 5.95 -2.38
C ALA A 346 11.61 5.09 -3.66
N VAL A 347 12.72 4.53 -4.16
CA VAL A 347 12.69 3.64 -5.33
C VAL A 347 12.01 2.32 -5.02
N LEU A 348 12.18 1.76 -3.81
CA LEU A 348 11.44 0.57 -3.40
C LEU A 348 9.93 0.83 -3.41
N VAL A 349 9.46 1.94 -2.85
CA VAL A 349 8.05 2.33 -2.90
C VAL A 349 7.56 2.48 -4.34
N LEU A 350 8.35 3.12 -5.22
CA LEU A 350 8.02 3.27 -6.63
C LEU A 350 7.90 1.92 -7.35
N THR A 351 8.84 1.00 -7.14
CA THR A 351 8.77 -0.33 -7.76
C THR A 351 7.63 -1.17 -7.22
N TYR A 352 7.32 -1.03 -5.95
CA TYR A 352 6.21 -1.69 -5.30
C TYR A 352 4.85 -1.17 -5.81
N THR A 353 4.68 0.14 -5.93
CA THR A 353 3.46 0.73 -6.52
C THR A 353 3.34 0.45 -8.02
N LEU A 354 4.47 0.33 -8.75
CA LEU A 354 4.48 -0.11 -10.13
C LEU A 354 3.96 -1.55 -10.26
N GLY A 355 4.35 -2.44 -9.34
CA GLY A 355 3.80 -3.78 -9.26
C GLY A 355 2.28 -3.77 -9.08
N GLY A 356 1.79 -2.92 -8.18
CA GLY A 356 0.36 -2.70 -7.96
C GLY A 356 -0.39 -2.21 -9.20
N LEU A 357 0.17 -1.23 -9.89
CA LEU A 357 -0.35 -0.66 -11.13
C LEU A 357 -0.47 -1.72 -12.24
N VAL A 358 0.61 -2.46 -12.47
CA VAL A 358 0.67 -3.50 -13.51
C VAL A 358 -0.31 -4.63 -13.21
N ALA A 359 -0.35 -5.10 -11.95
CA ALA A 359 -1.23 -6.17 -11.55
C ALA A 359 -2.70 -5.81 -11.73
N SER A 360 -3.15 -4.68 -11.16
CA SER A 360 -4.56 -4.29 -11.22
C SER A 360 -5.01 -3.97 -12.66
N GLY A 361 -4.19 -3.25 -13.44
CA GLY A 361 -4.52 -2.88 -14.81
C GLY A 361 -4.61 -4.08 -15.75
N LEU A 362 -3.57 -4.93 -15.77
CA LEU A 362 -3.55 -6.09 -16.67
C LEU A 362 -4.51 -7.19 -16.23
N SER A 363 -4.65 -7.42 -14.93
CA SER A 363 -5.56 -8.46 -14.41
C SER A 363 -7.01 -8.16 -14.75
N GLY A 364 -7.44 -6.90 -14.74
CA GLY A 364 -8.78 -6.51 -15.15
C GLY A 364 -9.12 -6.97 -16.57
N ALA A 365 -8.22 -6.69 -17.52
CA ALA A 365 -8.38 -7.10 -18.91
C ALA A 365 -8.33 -8.64 -19.09
N LEU A 366 -7.40 -9.29 -18.38
CA LEU A 366 -7.26 -10.75 -18.50
C LEU A 366 -8.41 -11.51 -17.86
N ILE A 367 -8.97 -11.00 -16.75
CA ILE A 367 -10.18 -11.56 -16.14
C ILE A 367 -11.37 -11.45 -17.11
N GLU A 368 -11.49 -10.37 -17.85
CA GLU A 368 -12.59 -10.18 -18.80
C GLU A 368 -12.49 -11.11 -20.01
N HIS A 369 -11.30 -11.20 -20.61
CA HIS A 369 -11.13 -11.86 -21.91
C HIS A 369 -10.67 -13.31 -21.82
N THR A 370 -9.92 -13.67 -20.78
CA THR A 370 -9.24 -14.97 -20.67
C THR A 370 -9.17 -15.46 -19.21
N LEU A 371 -10.33 -15.45 -18.51
CA LEU A 371 -10.45 -15.70 -17.08
C LEU A 371 -9.67 -16.92 -16.58
N THR A 372 -9.81 -18.05 -17.29
CA THR A 372 -9.25 -19.33 -16.84
C THR A 372 -7.77 -19.51 -17.21
N VAL A 373 -7.24 -18.72 -18.12
CA VAL A 373 -5.89 -18.89 -18.65
C VAL A 373 -5.03 -17.64 -18.45
N GLY A 374 -5.52 -16.47 -18.87
CA GLY A 374 -4.70 -15.26 -18.93
C GLY A 374 -4.34 -14.72 -17.55
N PHE A 375 -5.30 -14.62 -16.65
CA PHE A 375 -5.03 -14.15 -15.28
C PHE A 375 -4.07 -15.10 -14.51
N PRO A 376 -4.28 -16.42 -14.48
CA PRO A 376 -3.30 -17.34 -13.92
C PRO A 376 -1.94 -17.27 -14.61
N ALA A 377 -1.89 -17.20 -15.95
CA ALA A 377 -0.64 -17.13 -16.70
C ALA A 377 0.18 -15.88 -16.37
N LEU A 378 -0.45 -14.70 -16.29
CA LEU A 378 0.21 -13.46 -15.86
C LEU A 378 0.83 -13.61 -14.48
N SER A 379 0.02 -14.06 -13.51
CA SER A 379 0.43 -14.17 -12.12
C SER A 379 1.57 -15.22 -11.94
N LEU A 380 1.46 -16.37 -12.62
CA LEU A 380 2.51 -17.39 -12.65
C LEU A 380 3.79 -16.87 -13.31
N THR A 381 3.67 -16.13 -14.41
CA THR A 381 4.83 -15.55 -15.12
C THR A 381 5.59 -14.57 -14.23
N VAL A 382 4.90 -13.67 -13.56
CA VAL A 382 5.51 -12.70 -12.63
C VAL A 382 6.20 -13.41 -11.47
N ALA A 383 5.53 -14.40 -10.86
CA ALA A 383 6.12 -15.20 -9.78
C ALA A 383 7.34 -15.98 -10.23
N ALA A 384 7.31 -16.62 -11.41
CA ALA A 384 8.40 -17.40 -11.96
C ALA A 384 9.61 -16.55 -12.33
N ILE A 385 9.40 -15.39 -12.98
CA ILE A 385 10.47 -14.43 -13.29
C ILE A 385 11.10 -13.90 -11.99
N GLY A 386 10.29 -13.51 -11.01
CA GLY A 386 10.77 -13.07 -9.72
C GLY A 386 11.65 -14.13 -9.03
N LEU A 387 11.17 -15.36 -8.99
CA LEU A 387 11.93 -16.48 -8.39
C LEU A 387 13.22 -16.77 -9.15
N ALA A 388 13.18 -16.86 -10.47
CA ALA A 388 14.36 -17.12 -11.30
C ALA A 388 15.45 -16.07 -11.11
N ALA A 389 15.07 -14.79 -11.07
CA ALA A 389 16.02 -13.69 -10.85
C ALA A 389 16.64 -13.72 -9.44
N LEU A 390 15.85 -14.00 -8.40
CA LEU A 390 16.36 -14.15 -7.04
C LEU A 390 17.33 -15.34 -6.90
N LEU A 391 17.04 -16.46 -7.56
CA LEU A 391 17.93 -17.63 -7.59
C LEU A 391 19.23 -17.37 -8.35
N HIS A 392 19.16 -16.65 -9.49
CA HIS A 392 20.35 -16.32 -10.28
C HIS A 392 21.32 -15.43 -9.49
N THR A 393 20.81 -14.42 -8.81
CA THR A 393 21.63 -13.50 -8.01
C THR A 393 22.22 -14.17 -6.77
N LYS A 394 21.57 -15.17 -6.19
CA LYS A 394 22.13 -15.97 -5.10
C LYS A 394 23.37 -16.72 -5.56
N ARG A 395 23.31 -17.37 -6.72
CA ARG A 395 24.46 -18.11 -7.29
C ARG A 395 25.66 -17.20 -7.61
N SER A 396 25.43 -15.95 -7.99
CA SER A 396 26.51 -15.00 -8.29
C SER A 396 27.18 -14.44 -7.04
N ALA A 397 26.53 -14.46 -5.89
CA ALA A 397 27.09 -14.02 -4.61
C ALA A 397 27.86 -15.13 -3.88
N ASP A 398 27.63 -16.41 -4.23
CA ASP A 398 28.28 -17.59 -3.66
C ASP A 398 29.54 -17.98 -4.46
N ARG A 399 29.85 -17.29 -5.58
CA ARG A 399 31.06 -17.39 -6.38
C ARG A 399 32.01 -16.25 -6.10
#